data_63f465456d839d8020922bf6a8feef8b
#
_entry.id   63f465456d839d8020922bf6a8feef8b
#
_cell.length_a   1.000
_cell.length_b   1.000
_cell.length_c   1.000
_cell.angle_alpha   90.00
_cell.angle_beta   90.00
_cell.angle_gamma   90.00
#
_symmetry.space_group_name_H-M   'P 1'
#
loop_
_entity.id
_entity.type
_entity.pdbx_description
1 polymer ?
#
loop_
_entity_poly.entity_id
_entity_poly.type
_entity_poly.pdbx_seq_one_letter_code
_entity_poly.pdbx_strand_id
1 'polypeptide(L)'
;MNQAVIVAAKRTAFGKYGGTLKHLEPEQLLKPLFQHFKEKYPEVISKIDDVVLGNVVGNGGNIARKALLEAGLKDSIPGVTIDRQCGSGLESVQYACRMIQAGAGKVYIAG
;
A
#
# COMPACT_ATOMS: atom_id res chain seq x y z
N MET A 1 7.06 21.22 -11.53
CA MET A 1 6.93 20.10 -10.60
C MET A 1 5.47 19.66 -10.57
N ASN A 2 5.22 18.36 -10.66
CA ASN A 2 3.87 17.83 -10.55
C ASN A 2 3.38 17.94 -9.10
N GLN A 3 2.06 18.07 -8.95
CA GLN A 3 1.44 18.11 -7.63
C GLN A 3 0.85 16.75 -7.29
N ALA A 4 1.23 16.21 -6.13
CA ALA A 4 0.64 14.98 -5.61
C ALA A 4 -0.60 15.31 -4.78
N VAL A 5 -1.66 14.52 -4.96
CA VAL A 5 -2.91 14.67 -4.21
C VAL A 5 -3.34 13.30 -3.68
N ILE A 6 -4.05 13.29 -2.56
CA ILE A 6 -4.64 12.08 -2.00
C ILE A 6 -6.09 11.99 -2.49
N VAL A 7 -6.42 10.92 -3.19
CA VAL A 7 -7.76 10.70 -3.78
C VAL A 7 -8.63 9.84 -2.87
N ALA A 8 -8.04 8.97 -2.08
CA ALA A 8 -8.75 8.09 -1.17
C ALA A 8 -7.86 7.72 0.00
N ALA A 9 -8.46 7.51 1.16
CA ALA A 9 -7.76 7.06 2.35
C ALA A 9 -8.67 6.11 3.13
N LYS A 10 -8.16 4.92 3.43
CA LYS A 10 -8.91 3.87 4.15
C LYS A 10 -7.98 3.14 5.11
N ARG A 11 -8.55 2.59 6.14
CA ARG A 11 -7.82 1.75 7.10
C ARG A 11 -8.68 0.57 7.52
N THR A 12 -8.05 -0.46 8.05
CA THR A 12 -8.73 -1.52 8.80
C THR A 12 -9.09 -1.03 10.19
N ALA A 13 -9.87 -1.83 10.92
CA ALA A 13 -10.06 -1.61 12.35
C ALA A 13 -8.71 -1.75 13.08
N PHE A 14 -8.55 -1.03 14.18
CA PHE A 14 -7.43 -1.25 15.09
C PHE A 14 -7.70 -2.52 15.89
N GLY A 15 -6.66 -3.36 16.00
CA GLY A 15 -6.73 -4.58 16.81
C GLY A 15 -5.84 -4.48 18.02
N LYS A 16 -6.34 -4.96 19.16
CA LYS A 16 -5.54 -5.09 20.37
C LYS A 16 -4.46 -6.16 20.16
N TYR A 17 -3.26 -5.96 20.68
CA TYR A 17 -2.21 -6.97 20.64
C TYR A 17 -2.75 -8.30 21.21
N GLY A 18 -2.60 -9.38 20.45
CA GLY A 18 -3.12 -10.69 20.79
C GLY A 18 -4.66 -10.80 20.72
N GLY A 19 -5.34 -9.80 20.13
CA GLY A 19 -6.80 -9.76 20.02
C GLY A 19 -7.35 -10.36 18.73
N THR A 20 -8.42 -9.75 18.21
CA THR A 20 -9.21 -10.32 17.11
C THR A 20 -8.47 -10.44 15.79
N LEU A 21 -7.43 -9.62 15.57
CA LEU A 21 -6.64 -9.64 14.32
C LEU A 21 -5.35 -10.46 14.42
N LYS A 22 -5.11 -11.13 15.55
CA LYS A 22 -3.83 -11.79 15.84
C LYS A 22 -3.44 -12.90 14.86
N HIS A 23 -4.40 -13.51 14.19
CA HIS A 23 -4.18 -14.61 13.26
C HIS A 23 -3.98 -14.16 11.81
N LEU A 24 -4.08 -12.86 11.54
CA LEU A 24 -3.98 -12.33 10.19
C LEU A 24 -2.56 -11.90 9.87
N GLU A 25 -2.10 -12.31 8.70
CA GLU A 25 -0.84 -11.84 8.14
C GLU A 25 -1.05 -10.45 7.51
N PRO A 26 0.03 -9.67 7.31
CA PRO A 26 -0.09 -8.33 6.73
C PRO A 26 -0.84 -8.30 5.39
N GLU A 27 -0.57 -9.24 4.49
CA GLU A 27 -1.24 -9.31 3.20
C GLU A 27 -2.74 -9.58 3.34
N GLN A 28 -3.15 -10.30 4.38
CA GLN A 28 -4.56 -10.56 4.66
C GLN A 28 -5.28 -9.31 5.19
N LEU A 29 -4.56 -8.47 5.93
CA LEU A 29 -5.10 -7.18 6.39
C LEU A 29 -5.24 -6.19 5.24
N LEU A 30 -4.33 -6.20 4.30
CA LEU A 30 -4.30 -5.29 3.16
C LEU A 30 -5.29 -5.68 2.06
N LYS A 31 -5.58 -6.96 1.92
CA LYS A 31 -6.45 -7.48 0.86
C LYS A 31 -7.80 -6.74 0.79
N PRO A 32 -8.58 -6.58 1.87
CA PRO A 32 -9.86 -5.88 1.78
C PRO A 32 -9.72 -4.41 1.39
N LEU A 33 -8.62 -3.76 1.77
CA LEU A 33 -8.35 -2.37 1.38
C LEU A 33 -8.11 -2.26 -0.13
N PHE A 34 -7.25 -3.12 -0.67
CA PHE A 34 -6.94 -3.12 -2.09
C PHE A 34 -8.16 -3.50 -2.93
N GLN A 35 -8.94 -4.47 -2.47
CA GLN A 35 -10.18 -4.86 -3.15
C GLN A 35 -11.21 -3.75 -3.12
N HIS A 36 -11.32 -3.01 -2.02
CA HIS A 36 -12.19 -1.84 -1.93
C HIS A 36 -11.82 -0.79 -2.98
N PHE A 37 -10.54 -0.46 -3.11
CA PHE A 37 -10.07 0.48 -4.12
C PHE A 37 -10.34 -0.02 -5.54
N LYS A 38 -10.12 -1.31 -5.78
CA LYS A 38 -10.37 -1.93 -7.08
C LYS A 38 -11.85 -1.83 -7.48
N GLU A 39 -12.74 -2.06 -6.53
CA GLU A 39 -14.19 -1.98 -6.78
C GLU A 39 -14.67 -0.55 -6.97
N LYS A 40 -14.18 0.37 -6.14
CA LYS A 40 -14.66 1.76 -6.13
C LYS A 40 -13.99 2.63 -7.19
N TYR A 41 -12.73 2.37 -7.48
CA TYR A 41 -11.94 3.18 -8.41
C TYR A 41 -11.24 2.31 -9.47
N PRO A 42 -11.99 1.51 -10.24
CA PRO A 42 -11.38 0.54 -11.17
C PRO A 42 -10.47 1.19 -12.20
N GLU A 43 -10.84 2.36 -12.72
CA GLU A 43 -10.02 3.06 -13.72
C GLU A 43 -8.71 3.57 -13.14
N VAL A 44 -8.73 4.05 -11.89
CA VAL A 44 -7.50 4.51 -11.20
C VAL A 44 -6.60 3.32 -10.90
N ILE A 45 -7.16 2.25 -10.36
CA ILE A 45 -6.41 1.04 -9.99
C ILE A 45 -5.78 0.39 -11.22
N SER A 46 -6.44 0.45 -12.38
CA SER A 46 -5.85 -0.09 -13.63
C SER A 46 -4.59 0.64 -14.07
N LYS A 47 -4.33 1.82 -13.52
CA LYS A 47 -3.21 2.70 -13.92
C LYS A 47 -2.15 2.82 -12.83
N ILE A 48 -2.18 1.97 -11.81
CA ILE A 48 -1.20 2.05 -10.72
C ILE A 48 0.21 1.80 -11.24
N ASP A 49 1.11 2.72 -10.88
CA ASP A 49 2.52 2.63 -11.23
C ASP A 49 3.33 1.86 -10.19
N ASP A 50 2.95 1.99 -8.91
CA ASP A 50 3.67 1.30 -7.83
C ASP A 50 2.82 1.21 -6.57
N VAL A 51 3.15 0.24 -5.73
CA VAL A 51 2.58 0.07 -4.38
C VAL A 51 3.73 0.19 -3.38
N VAL A 52 3.62 1.13 -2.46
CA VAL A 52 4.67 1.44 -1.48
C VAL A 52 4.11 1.23 -0.08
N LEU A 53 4.61 0.24 0.64
CA LEU A 53 4.12 -0.07 1.98
C LEU A 53 5.25 -0.07 2.99
N GLY A 54 4.91 0.33 4.23
CA GLY A 54 5.80 0.23 5.36
C GLY A 54 5.66 -1.11 6.06
N ASN A 55 6.79 -1.70 6.46
CA ASN A 55 6.80 -2.90 7.27
C ASN A 55 8.08 -2.92 8.13
N VAL A 56 7.92 -3.12 9.43
CA VAL A 56 9.05 -3.09 10.37
C VAL A 56 9.30 -4.47 10.96
N VAL A 57 8.28 -5.06 11.58
CA VAL A 57 8.41 -6.31 12.32
C VAL A 57 7.53 -7.43 11.77
N GLY A 58 6.85 -7.20 10.68
CA GLY A 58 6.05 -8.23 10.01
C GLY A 58 6.93 -9.25 9.33
N ASN A 59 6.34 -10.30 8.80
CA ASN A 59 7.06 -11.34 8.06
C ASN A 59 7.91 -10.72 6.95
N GLY A 60 9.05 -11.34 6.71
CA GLY A 60 10.02 -10.83 5.77
C GLY A 60 9.56 -10.84 4.32
N GLY A 61 10.39 -10.27 3.48
CA GLY A 61 10.14 -10.16 2.06
C GLY A 61 9.42 -8.87 1.68
N ASN A 62 9.02 -8.79 0.43
CA ASN A 62 8.37 -7.61 -0.12
C ASN A 62 6.86 -7.70 0.10
N ILE A 63 6.41 -7.23 1.25
CA ILE A 63 4.99 -7.27 1.66
C ILE A 63 4.12 -6.50 0.67
N ALA A 64 4.60 -5.40 0.12
CA ALA A 64 3.84 -4.63 -0.87
C ALA A 64 3.52 -5.48 -2.10
N ARG A 65 4.50 -6.16 -2.65
CA ARG A 65 4.32 -7.04 -3.80
C ARG A 65 3.41 -8.23 -3.46
N LYS A 66 3.65 -8.84 -2.31
CA LYS A 66 2.85 -9.98 -1.84
C LYS A 66 1.38 -9.59 -1.66
N ALA A 67 1.11 -8.45 -1.03
CA ALA A 67 -0.24 -7.98 -0.76
C ALA A 67 -1.01 -7.65 -2.05
N LEU A 68 -0.38 -7.00 -3.01
CA LEU A 68 -1.05 -6.68 -4.26
C LEU A 68 -1.42 -7.92 -5.07
N LEU A 69 -0.57 -8.94 -5.05
CA LEU A 69 -0.85 -10.21 -5.72
C LEU A 69 -1.98 -10.97 -5.00
N GLU A 70 -1.96 -11.01 -3.68
CA GLU A 70 -3.02 -11.64 -2.88
C GLU A 70 -4.38 -10.97 -3.12
N ALA A 71 -4.40 -9.69 -3.33
CA ALA A 71 -5.63 -8.93 -3.58
C ALA A 71 -6.12 -9.04 -5.03
N GLY A 72 -5.40 -9.73 -5.89
CA GLY A 72 -5.79 -9.92 -7.30
C GLY A 72 -5.55 -8.70 -8.18
N LEU A 73 -4.63 -7.81 -7.80
CA LEU A 73 -4.19 -6.73 -8.67
C LEU A 73 -3.31 -7.30 -9.78
N LYS A 74 -3.09 -6.51 -10.84
CA LYS A 74 -2.28 -6.97 -11.97
C LYS A 74 -0.88 -7.35 -11.54
N ASP A 75 -0.36 -8.46 -12.04
CA ASP A 75 0.98 -8.94 -11.71
C ASP A 75 2.10 -8.08 -12.30
N SER A 76 1.76 -7.19 -13.22
CA SER A 76 2.71 -6.20 -13.76
C SER A 76 2.98 -5.03 -12.81
N ILE A 77 2.17 -4.84 -11.77
CA ILE A 77 2.34 -3.74 -10.81
C ILE A 77 3.50 -4.05 -9.87
N PRO A 78 4.54 -3.21 -9.82
CA PRO A 78 5.63 -3.42 -8.88
C PRO A 78 5.22 -3.09 -7.45
N GLY A 79 6.04 -3.47 -6.50
CA GLY A 79 5.84 -3.11 -5.11
C GLY A 79 7.17 -2.90 -4.41
N VAL A 80 7.23 -1.94 -3.50
CA VAL A 80 8.38 -1.69 -2.66
C VAL A 80 7.95 -1.61 -1.21
N THR A 81 8.74 -2.20 -0.33
CA THR A 81 8.48 -2.23 1.10
C THR A 81 9.58 -1.45 1.81
N ILE A 82 9.17 -0.53 2.66
CA ILE A 82 10.05 0.44 3.30
C ILE A 82 10.10 0.16 4.81
N ASP A 83 11.29 0.20 5.36
CA ASP A 83 11.49 0.17 6.80
C ASP A 83 12.20 1.46 7.23
N ARG A 84 11.46 2.32 7.93
CA ARG A 84 11.97 3.49 8.63
C ARG A 84 11.47 3.45 10.06
N GLN A 85 11.57 2.28 10.68
CA GLN A 85 11.07 2.04 12.03
C GLN A 85 9.63 2.56 12.20
N CYS A 86 9.32 3.26 13.27
CA CYS A 86 7.96 3.75 13.54
C CYS A 86 7.43 4.75 12.51
N GLY A 87 8.29 5.30 11.67
CA GLY A 87 7.92 6.23 10.60
C GLY A 87 7.66 5.58 9.25
N SER A 88 7.62 4.24 9.16
CA SER A 88 7.56 3.55 7.87
C SER A 88 6.31 3.85 7.07
N GLY A 89 5.14 3.88 7.72
CA GLY A 89 3.88 4.19 7.04
C GLY A 89 3.85 5.61 6.46
N LEU A 90 4.27 6.58 7.25
CA LEU A 90 4.36 7.96 6.78
C LEU A 90 5.41 8.12 5.67
N GLU A 91 6.55 7.46 5.80
CA GLU A 91 7.60 7.50 4.76
C GLU A 91 7.09 6.91 3.44
N SER A 92 6.27 5.87 3.48
CA SER A 92 5.68 5.29 2.28
C SER A 92 4.85 6.32 1.51
N VAL A 93 4.03 7.09 2.22
CA VAL A 93 3.22 8.15 1.62
C VAL A 93 4.11 9.27 1.08
N GLN A 94 5.14 9.68 1.82
CA GLN A 94 6.08 10.70 1.35
C GLN A 94 6.87 10.23 0.14
N TYR A 95 7.28 8.96 0.12
CA TYR A 95 7.96 8.37 -1.01
C TYR A 95 7.10 8.46 -2.28
N ALA A 96 5.85 8.01 -2.20
CA ALA A 96 4.92 8.09 -3.32
C ALA A 96 4.71 9.54 -3.79
N CYS A 97 4.56 10.45 -2.83
CA CYS A 97 4.41 11.87 -3.12
C CYS A 97 5.61 12.42 -3.92
N ARG A 98 6.83 12.13 -3.45
CA ARG A 98 8.05 12.58 -4.12
C ARG A 98 8.22 11.96 -5.50
N MET A 99 7.83 10.69 -5.67
CA MET A 99 7.89 10.04 -6.98
C MET A 99 6.94 10.72 -7.97
N ILE A 100 5.73 11.06 -7.55
CA ILE A 100 4.78 11.79 -8.38
C ILE A 100 5.33 13.18 -8.74
N GLN A 101 5.87 13.89 -7.76
CA GLN A 101 6.46 15.22 -7.97
C GLN A 101 7.63 15.17 -8.95
N ALA A 102 8.41 14.10 -8.92
CA ALA A 102 9.55 13.90 -9.82
C ALA A 102 9.15 13.40 -11.22
N GLY A 103 7.85 13.12 -11.44
CA GLY A 103 7.38 12.60 -12.72
C GLY A 103 7.66 11.12 -12.93
N ALA A 104 7.97 10.37 -11.87
CA ALA A 104 8.32 8.95 -11.95
C ALA A 104 7.10 8.03 -11.90
N GLY A 105 5.92 8.56 -12.03
CA GLY A 105 4.65 7.85 -12.06
C GLY A 105 3.53 8.81 -11.69
N LYS A 106 2.30 8.35 -11.86
CA LYS A 106 1.12 9.19 -11.64
C LYS A 106 0.17 8.65 -10.57
N VAL A 107 0.12 7.33 -10.40
CA VAL A 107 -0.84 6.68 -9.50
C VAL A 107 -0.11 5.70 -8.59
N TYR A 108 -0.27 5.89 -7.29
CA TYR A 108 0.37 5.08 -6.26
C TYR A 108 -0.63 4.65 -5.20
N ILE A 109 -0.44 3.46 -4.65
CA ILE A 109 -1.02 3.08 -3.35
C ILE A 109 0.13 3.14 -2.35
N ALA A 110 -0.09 3.78 -1.21
CA ALA A 110 0.94 3.93 -0.19
C ALA A 110 0.37 3.82 1.22
N GLY A 111 1.15 3.26 2.15
CA GLY A 111 0.72 3.14 3.55
C GLY A 111 1.64 2.32 4.42
#